data_9e8ffe17087c69ac7ae3dcc31a3e20d5
#
_entry.id   9e8ffe17087c69ac7ae3dcc31a3e20d5
#
_cell.length_a   1.000
_cell.length_b   1.000
_cell.length_c   1.000
_cell.angle_alpha   90.00
_cell.angle_beta   90.00
_cell.angle_gamma   90.00
#
_symmetry.space_group_name_H-M   'P 1'
#
loop_
_entity.id
_entity.type
_entity.pdbx_description
1 polymer ?
#
loop_
_entity_poly.entity_id
_entity_poly.type
_entity_poly.pdbx_seq_one_letter_code
_entity_poly.pdbx_strand_id
1 'polypeptide(L)'
;MKKLIALMLVLVMAVSFAACSQPAAEEPATTENTTPAEGTTEEAPAAGELKWDAANVQASVEAAVAATDGKIAIITNTVSQNEEEYRSAAAMVEKYGDRVIHDTMPDNFMAEQEQFISVINKYGTDPDVKCIIIKQACPGSNPGIDKVAEVRDLKDLLVIYCTPQENPTDITTRADITISVDEVGKGTYMAEKANEMGCKTFVHYSFPRHMAQVTLAGCRDKIKAKCEELGIEFVDATAPDPTGDSGLSGSQQFILEDVPKMVEKYGKETAFFTTNCAMQVPLIKAVYLSLIHISE
;
A
#
# COMPACT_ATOMS: atom_id res chain seq x y z
N MET A 1 -9.87 13.56 20.68
CA MET A 1 -8.75 12.63 20.51
C MET A 1 -8.59 12.20 19.05
N LYS A 2 -9.60 11.63 18.36
CA LYS A 2 -9.51 11.29 16.91
C LYS A 2 -8.96 12.42 16.02
N LYS A 3 -9.42 13.66 16.24
CA LYS A 3 -8.98 14.82 15.45
C LYS A 3 -7.50 15.19 15.62
N LEU A 4 -6.92 14.89 16.79
CA LEU A 4 -5.51 15.17 17.07
C LEU A 4 -4.61 14.10 16.44
N ILE A 5 -5.01 12.84 16.50
CA ILE A 5 -4.30 11.72 15.88
C ILE A 5 -4.38 11.82 14.35
N ALA A 6 -5.55 12.14 13.81
CA ALA A 6 -5.74 12.37 12.39
C ALA A 6 -4.91 13.57 11.89
N LEU A 7 -4.79 14.63 12.67
CA LEU A 7 -3.99 15.81 12.33
C LEU A 7 -2.49 15.48 12.32
N MET A 8 -2.00 14.66 13.24
CA MET A 8 -0.60 14.21 13.26
C MET A 8 -0.28 13.26 12.08
N LEU A 9 -1.17 12.34 11.75
CA LEU A 9 -0.99 11.42 10.61
C LEU A 9 -1.10 12.15 9.26
N VAL A 10 -2.00 13.11 9.13
CA VAL A 10 -2.14 13.96 7.92
C VAL A 10 -0.92 14.87 7.75
N LEU A 11 -0.34 15.39 8.85
CA LEU A 11 0.87 16.21 8.80
C LEU A 11 2.08 15.40 8.30
N VAL A 12 2.17 14.13 8.70
CA VAL A 12 3.23 13.22 8.23
C VAL A 12 3.08 12.88 6.73
N MET A 13 1.86 12.89 6.18
CA MET A 13 1.60 12.58 4.76
C MET A 13 1.67 13.80 3.84
N ALA A 14 1.35 15.01 4.33
CA ALA A 14 1.38 16.23 3.51
C ALA A 14 2.79 16.61 3.03
N VAL A 15 3.84 16.10 3.65
CA VAL A 15 5.25 16.37 3.30
C VAL A 15 5.74 15.58 2.09
N SER A 16 5.02 14.54 1.66
CA SER A 16 5.45 13.70 0.52
C SER A 16 5.12 14.27 -0.87
N PHE A 17 4.41 15.42 -0.98
CA PHE A 17 3.92 15.94 -2.26
C PHE A 17 4.52 17.28 -2.71
N ALA A 18 5.48 17.85 -1.96
CA ALA A 18 6.02 19.17 -2.27
C ALA A 18 7.48 19.15 -2.76
N ALA A 19 7.80 18.35 -3.76
CA ALA A 19 9.08 18.45 -4.45
C ALA A 19 8.88 18.24 -5.95
N CYS A 20 8.48 19.29 -6.65
CA CYS A 20 8.92 19.65 -8.01
C CYS A 20 8.01 20.73 -8.60
N SER A 21 8.43 21.96 -8.56
CA SER A 21 8.47 22.90 -9.69
C SER A 21 8.71 24.34 -9.23
N GLN A 22 9.76 24.90 -9.70
CA GLN A 22 10.03 26.34 -9.85
C GLN A 22 10.16 26.62 -11.36
N PRO A 23 10.15 27.86 -11.88
CA PRO A 23 10.21 29.17 -11.26
C PRO A 23 9.35 30.32 -11.89
N ALA A 24 9.34 31.45 -11.27
CA ALA A 24 9.75 32.81 -11.62
C ALA A 24 8.71 33.93 -11.49
N ALA A 25 9.04 34.88 -10.62
CA ALA A 25 9.01 36.36 -10.68
C ALA A 25 7.67 37.07 -10.96
N GLU A 26 7.23 38.01 -10.15
CA GLU A 26 7.61 39.39 -9.90
C GLU A 26 6.69 40.05 -8.86
N GLU A 27 7.29 40.91 -8.01
CA GLU A 27 6.66 41.88 -7.09
C GLU A 27 6.22 43.16 -7.87
N PRO A 28 5.60 44.25 -7.31
CA PRO A 28 5.37 44.63 -5.89
C PRO A 28 4.05 45.37 -5.58
N ALA A 29 3.74 45.69 -4.34
CA ALA A 29 3.46 46.96 -3.70
C ALA A 29 2.52 46.96 -2.49
N THR A 30 3.09 47.31 -1.35
CA THR A 30 2.63 48.08 -0.19
C THR A 30 1.16 48.52 -0.02
N THR A 31 0.59 48.35 1.18
CA THR A 31 0.22 49.45 2.09
C THR A 31 -0.10 49.01 3.52
N GLU A 32 0.23 49.91 4.44
CA GLU A 32 0.29 49.87 5.89
C GLU A 32 -1.06 49.75 6.63
N ASN A 33 -0.93 49.26 7.84
CA ASN A 33 -1.36 49.84 9.14
C ASN A 33 -2.59 49.29 9.84
N THR A 34 -2.45 48.69 10.98
CA THR A 34 -2.69 49.09 12.38
C THR A 34 -2.85 47.92 13.30
N THR A 35 -2.02 47.87 14.33
CA THR A 35 -2.16 47.08 15.60
C THR A 35 -3.16 47.82 16.53
N PRO A 36 -3.85 47.19 17.52
CA PRO A 36 -3.23 46.53 18.64
C PRO A 36 -4.02 45.37 19.28
N ALA A 37 -3.37 44.51 20.02
CA ALA A 37 -3.55 44.10 21.40
C ALA A 37 -3.12 42.65 21.68
N GLU A 38 -2.25 42.53 22.65
CA GLU A 38 -1.65 41.33 23.19
C GLU A 38 -2.67 40.27 23.63
N GLY A 39 -2.46 39.08 23.15
CA GLY A 39 -2.92 37.86 23.78
C GLY A 39 -1.82 36.84 23.52
N THR A 40 -1.15 36.38 24.56
CA THR A 40 -0.13 35.34 24.55
C THR A 40 -0.72 34.06 23.96
N THR A 41 -0.54 33.87 22.67
CA THR A 41 -0.70 32.58 22.00
C THR A 41 0.70 31.97 21.93
N GLU A 42 0.89 30.83 22.55
CA GLU A 42 2.05 29.98 22.32
C GLU A 42 2.15 29.72 20.81
N GLU A 43 3.17 30.28 20.21
CA GLU A 43 3.48 30.20 18.79
C GLU A 43 3.78 28.74 18.47
N ALA A 44 2.90 28.11 17.68
CA ALA A 44 3.24 26.82 17.07
C ALA A 44 4.52 27.01 16.26
N PRO A 45 5.50 26.09 16.35
CA PRO A 45 6.77 26.24 15.65
C PRO A 45 6.51 26.42 14.15
N ALA A 46 7.13 27.46 13.58
CA ALA A 46 7.09 27.73 12.15
C ALA A 46 7.38 26.44 11.37
N ALA A 47 6.59 26.17 10.32
CA ALA A 47 6.78 25.06 9.41
C ALA A 47 8.14 25.20 8.71
N GLY A 48 9.21 24.81 9.40
CA GLY A 48 10.49 24.51 8.77
C GLY A 48 10.33 23.28 7.87
N GLU A 49 11.04 23.24 6.76
CA GLU A 49 11.12 22.05 5.91
C GLU A 49 11.28 20.80 6.77
N LEU A 50 10.22 20.03 6.90
CA LEU A 50 10.24 18.71 7.50
C LEU A 50 11.07 17.82 6.58
N LYS A 51 12.37 17.76 6.82
CA LYS A 51 13.22 16.76 6.18
C LYS A 51 12.75 15.40 6.69
N TRP A 52 12.29 14.57 5.77
CA TRP A 52 12.00 13.17 6.06
C TRP A 52 13.26 12.53 6.63
N ASP A 53 13.19 12.17 7.90
CA ASP A 53 14.24 11.48 8.64
C ASP A 53 13.58 10.31 9.36
N ALA A 54 14.07 9.12 9.11
CA ALA A 54 13.55 7.90 9.73
C ALA A 54 13.57 7.97 11.28
N ALA A 55 14.57 8.64 11.86
CA ALA A 55 14.65 8.83 13.30
C ALA A 55 13.53 9.75 13.83
N ASN A 56 13.18 10.82 13.11
CA ASN A 56 12.08 11.71 13.50
C ASN A 56 10.73 11.02 13.38
N VAL A 57 10.52 10.20 12.35
CA VAL A 57 9.31 9.40 12.20
C VAL A 57 9.18 8.40 13.34
N GLN A 58 10.26 7.70 13.65
CA GLN A 58 10.32 6.74 14.73
C GLN A 58 9.98 7.40 16.08
N ALA A 59 10.59 8.54 16.40
CA ALA A 59 10.34 9.29 17.63
C ALA A 59 8.89 9.77 17.73
N SER A 60 8.30 10.21 16.61
CA SER A 60 6.89 10.63 16.54
C SER A 60 5.92 9.47 16.77
N VAL A 61 6.22 8.28 16.22
CA VAL A 61 5.41 7.07 16.45
C VAL A 61 5.51 6.65 17.92
N GLU A 62 6.70 6.65 18.52
CA GLU A 62 6.90 6.32 19.92
C GLU A 62 6.17 7.27 20.86
N ALA A 63 6.24 8.57 20.59
CA ALA A 63 5.49 9.58 21.34
C ALA A 63 3.98 9.38 21.22
N ALA A 64 3.46 9.08 20.03
CA ALA A 64 2.04 8.83 19.79
C ALA A 64 1.55 7.56 20.52
N VAL A 65 2.33 6.48 20.48
CA VAL A 65 2.03 5.24 21.23
C VAL A 65 2.05 5.48 22.73
N ALA A 66 3.01 6.25 23.24
CA ALA A 66 3.09 6.58 24.68
C ALA A 66 1.95 7.48 25.16
N ALA A 67 1.44 8.36 24.28
CA ALA A 67 0.38 9.32 24.62
C ALA A 67 -1.05 8.74 24.50
N THR A 68 -1.22 7.53 23.95
CA THR A 68 -2.53 6.88 23.76
C THR A 68 -2.73 5.72 24.71
N ASP A 69 -3.89 5.66 25.35
CA ASP A 69 -4.35 4.44 26.01
C ASP A 69 -5.04 3.53 24.98
N GLY A 70 -4.91 2.21 25.15
CA GLY A 70 -5.59 1.24 24.33
C GLY A 70 -4.69 0.54 23.30
N LYS A 71 -5.30 -0.32 22.52
CA LYS A 71 -4.62 -1.23 21.57
C LYS A 71 -4.85 -0.82 20.13
N ILE A 72 -3.91 -1.20 19.26
CA ILE A 72 -4.01 -1.11 17.81
C ILE A 72 -4.15 -2.53 17.27
N ALA A 73 -5.20 -2.80 16.51
CA ALA A 73 -5.34 -4.07 15.77
C ALA A 73 -4.89 -3.87 14.32
N ILE A 74 -3.97 -4.69 13.86
CA ILE A 74 -3.48 -4.70 12.48
C ILE A 74 -3.93 -6.01 11.84
N ILE A 75 -4.69 -5.91 10.76
CA ILE A 75 -5.14 -7.07 9.97
C ILE A 75 -4.39 -7.05 8.65
N THR A 76 -3.66 -8.13 8.37
CA THR A 76 -2.87 -8.29 7.14
C THR A 76 -3.33 -9.51 6.36
N ASN A 77 -2.79 -9.71 5.18
CA ASN A 77 -2.77 -11.03 4.57
C ASN A 77 -1.85 -11.96 5.36
N THR A 78 -1.90 -13.27 5.05
CA THR A 78 -0.95 -14.25 5.57
C THR A 78 0.44 -14.01 4.97
N VAL A 79 1.46 -14.62 5.56
CA VAL A 79 2.83 -14.58 5.03
C VAL A 79 2.92 -15.12 3.59
N SER A 80 2.05 -16.04 3.22
CA SER A 80 2.03 -16.65 1.89
C SER A 80 1.47 -15.72 0.81
N GLN A 81 0.56 -14.83 1.19
CA GLN A 81 -0.07 -13.86 0.28
C GLN A 81 0.70 -12.54 0.22
N ASN A 82 1.20 -12.04 1.36
CA ASN A 82 1.95 -10.79 1.44
C ASN A 82 2.90 -10.80 2.63
N GLU A 83 4.11 -11.28 2.40
CA GLU A 83 5.13 -11.46 3.43
C GLU A 83 5.55 -10.13 4.08
N GLU A 84 5.69 -9.07 3.29
CA GLU A 84 6.17 -7.76 3.76
C GLU A 84 5.21 -7.15 4.79
N GLU A 85 3.92 -7.17 4.50
CA GLU A 85 2.90 -6.64 5.40
C GLU A 85 2.79 -7.47 6.67
N TYR A 86 2.80 -8.80 6.54
CA TYR A 86 2.78 -9.73 7.67
C TYR A 86 3.97 -9.48 8.59
N ARG A 87 5.19 -9.45 8.06
CA ARG A 87 6.39 -9.26 8.85
C ARG A 87 6.46 -7.87 9.48
N SER A 88 6.00 -6.84 8.78
CA SER A 88 5.94 -5.49 9.34
C SER A 88 4.99 -5.41 10.54
N ALA A 89 3.84 -6.05 10.48
CA ALA A 89 2.90 -6.12 11.59
C ALA A 89 3.45 -6.96 12.75
N ALA A 90 4.10 -8.10 12.46
CA ALA A 90 4.76 -8.92 13.46
C ALA A 90 5.88 -8.16 14.20
N ALA A 91 6.67 -7.36 13.49
CA ALA A 91 7.70 -6.50 14.10
C ALA A 91 7.08 -5.42 15.02
N MET A 92 5.89 -4.90 14.68
CA MET A 92 5.15 -3.98 15.55
C MET A 92 4.70 -4.67 16.84
N VAL A 93 4.23 -5.93 16.76
CA VAL A 93 3.90 -6.72 17.95
C VAL A 93 5.13 -6.96 18.80
N GLU A 94 6.25 -7.35 18.19
CA GLU A 94 7.52 -7.56 18.91
C GLU A 94 7.98 -6.28 19.64
N LYS A 95 7.85 -5.13 19.00
CA LYS A 95 8.30 -3.85 19.55
C LYS A 95 7.40 -3.30 20.64
N TYR A 96 6.07 -3.42 20.49
CA TYR A 96 5.09 -2.73 21.35
C TYR A 96 4.27 -3.66 22.25
N GLY A 97 4.51 -4.98 22.16
CA GLY A 97 3.88 -6.00 23.00
C GLY A 97 2.35 -5.96 22.92
N ASP A 98 1.72 -6.04 24.08
CA ASP A 98 0.24 -6.09 24.22
C ASP A 98 -0.50 -4.86 23.68
N ARG A 99 0.22 -3.80 23.30
CA ARG A 99 -0.35 -2.60 22.67
C ARG A 99 -0.73 -2.80 21.21
N VAL A 100 -0.17 -3.82 20.56
CA VAL A 100 -0.44 -4.12 19.16
C VAL A 100 -0.94 -5.56 19.04
N ILE A 101 -2.06 -5.71 18.38
CA ILE A 101 -2.63 -7.01 18.02
C ILE A 101 -2.40 -7.20 16.52
N HIS A 102 -1.91 -8.34 16.12
CA HIS A 102 -1.81 -8.74 14.72
C HIS A 102 -2.64 -9.97 14.47
N ASP A 103 -3.49 -9.93 13.46
CA ASP A 103 -4.26 -11.05 12.96
C ASP A 103 -4.27 -11.02 11.42
N THR A 104 -4.71 -12.10 10.80
CA THR A 104 -4.72 -12.21 9.34
C THR A 104 -6.12 -12.42 8.80
N MET A 105 -6.35 -11.92 7.58
CA MET A 105 -7.48 -12.36 6.78
C MET A 105 -7.17 -13.74 6.17
N PRO A 106 -8.19 -14.53 5.79
CA PRO A 106 -7.97 -15.82 5.13
C PRO A 106 -7.28 -15.67 3.76
N ASP A 107 -6.53 -16.69 3.33
CA ASP A 107 -5.85 -16.67 2.02
C ASP A 107 -6.83 -16.52 0.87
N ASN A 108 -7.97 -17.16 0.94
CA ASN A 108 -9.04 -17.00 -0.05
C ASN A 108 -10.12 -16.02 0.44
N PHE A 109 -9.69 -14.80 0.77
CA PHE A 109 -10.58 -13.76 1.31
C PHE A 109 -11.77 -13.44 0.38
N MET A 110 -11.65 -13.68 -0.93
CA MET A 110 -12.76 -13.47 -1.86
C MET A 110 -13.91 -14.46 -1.64
N ALA A 111 -13.60 -15.72 -1.35
CA ALA A 111 -14.61 -16.76 -1.05
C ALA A 111 -14.96 -16.81 0.45
N GLU A 112 -14.07 -16.36 1.33
CA GLU A 112 -14.17 -16.48 2.78
C GLU A 112 -14.41 -15.12 3.46
N GLN A 113 -15.18 -14.23 2.81
CA GLN A 113 -15.45 -12.87 3.30
C GLN A 113 -16.05 -12.85 4.71
N GLU A 114 -16.91 -13.82 5.05
CA GLU A 114 -17.51 -13.89 6.39
C GLU A 114 -16.47 -14.14 7.49
N GLN A 115 -15.39 -14.88 7.21
CA GLN A 115 -14.28 -15.03 8.15
C GLN A 115 -13.53 -13.72 8.33
N PHE A 116 -13.25 -13.03 7.23
CA PHE A 116 -12.61 -11.73 7.28
C PHE A 116 -13.45 -10.68 8.05
N ILE A 117 -14.76 -10.62 7.77
CA ILE A 117 -15.71 -9.79 8.50
C ILE A 117 -15.71 -10.12 9.99
N SER A 118 -15.61 -11.41 10.34
CA SER A 118 -15.54 -11.86 11.73
C SER A 118 -14.28 -11.40 12.44
N VAL A 119 -13.13 -11.38 11.75
CA VAL A 119 -11.87 -10.85 12.30
C VAL A 119 -11.99 -9.35 12.57
N ILE A 120 -12.55 -8.57 11.62
CA ILE A 120 -12.78 -7.13 11.81
C ILE A 120 -13.70 -6.89 13.00
N ASN A 121 -14.83 -7.62 13.06
CA ASN A 121 -15.81 -7.47 14.12
C ASN A 121 -15.21 -7.82 15.50
N LYS A 122 -14.44 -8.89 15.60
CA LYS A 122 -13.74 -9.30 16.83
C LYS A 122 -12.93 -8.17 17.45
N TYR A 123 -12.14 -7.49 16.66
CA TYR A 123 -11.28 -6.40 17.16
C TYR A 123 -11.99 -5.05 17.19
N GLY A 124 -12.87 -4.79 16.23
CA GLY A 124 -13.61 -3.55 16.17
C GLY A 124 -14.57 -3.35 17.34
N THR A 125 -15.11 -4.44 17.89
CA THR A 125 -16.03 -4.41 19.05
C THR A 125 -15.32 -4.45 20.39
N ASP A 126 -14.02 -4.77 20.45
CA ASP A 126 -13.22 -4.72 21.67
C ASP A 126 -13.03 -3.25 22.11
N PRO A 127 -13.52 -2.86 23.31
CA PRO A 127 -13.42 -1.48 23.79
C PRO A 127 -11.97 -1.03 24.04
N ASP A 128 -11.03 -1.95 24.24
CA ASP A 128 -9.62 -1.64 24.42
C ASP A 128 -8.95 -1.29 23.08
N VAL A 129 -9.47 -1.77 21.95
CA VAL A 129 -8.94 -1.43 20.63
C VAL A 129 -9.41 -0.03 20.24
N LYS A 130 -8.48 0.90 20.03
CA LYS A 130 -8.73 2.28 19.65
C LYS A 130 -8.43 2.57 18.17
N CYS A 131 -7.70 1.68 17.53
CA CYS A 131 -7.39 1.79 16.11
C CYS A 131 -7.43 0.40 15.48
N ILE A 132 -8.05 0.31 14.30
CA ILE A 132 -7.99 -0.86 13.44
C ILE A 132 -7.35 -0.46 12.12
N ILE A 133 -6.33 -1.21 11.71
CA ILE A 133 -5.61 -1.01 10.45
C ILE A 133 -5.84 -2.24 9.58
N ILE A 134 -6.48 -2.05 8.45
CA ILE A 134 -6.66 -3.10 7.43
C ILE A 134 -5.66 -2.83 6.33
N LYS A 135 -4.61 -3.66 6.25
CA LYS A 135 -3.47 -3.44 5.36
C LYS A 135 -3.80 -3.59 3.88
N GLN A 136 -4.81 -4.40 3.56
CA GLN A 136 -5.42 -4.43 2.23
C GLN A 136 -6.93 -4.38 2.39
N ALA A 137 -7.52 -3.21 2.10
CA ALA A 137 -8.96 -3.03 2.17
C ALA A 137 -9.64 -3.71 0.98
N CYS A 138 -9.91 -5.01 1.14
CA CYS A 138 -10.60 -5.85 0.16
C CYS A 138 -12.10 -5.96 0.43
N PRO A 139 -12.87 -6.62 -0.47
CA PRO A 139 -14.26 -6.95 -0.24
C PRO A 139 -14.47 -7.61 1.12
N GLY A 140 -15.42 -7.10 1.90
CA GLY A 140 -15.62 -7.49 3.30
C GLY A 140 -15.16 -6.43 4.32
N SER A 141 -14.28 -5.48 3.95
CA SER A 141 -13.82 -4.43 4.85
C SER A 141 -14.97 -3.54 5.32
N ASN A 142 -15.72 -2.94 4.40
CA ASN A 142 -16.86 -2.09 4.75
C ASN A 142 -17.96 -2.84 5.50
N PRO A 143 -18.42 -4.03 5.05
CA PRO A 143 -19.37 -4.84 5.82
C PRO A 143 -18.88 -5.18 7.23
N GLY A 144 -17.57 -5.42 7.41
CA GLY A 144 -16.98 -5.67 8.72
C GLY A 144 -17.10 -4.46 9.65
N ILE A 145 -16.80 -3.26 9.16
CA ILE A 145 -16.94 -2.02 9.93
C ILE A 145 -18.42 -1.68 10.17
N ASP A 146 -19.30 -1.97 9.21
CA ASP A 146 -20.76 -1.79 9.42
C ASP A 146 -21.28 -2.67 10.56
N LYS A 147 -20.82 -3.93 10.67
CA LYS A 147 -21.15 -4.78 11.84
C LYS A 147 -20.60 -4.22 13.16
N VAL A 148 -19.41 -3.63 13.16
CA VAL A 148 -18.89 -2.94 14.35
C VAL A 148 -19.78 -1.77 14.74
N ALA A 149 -20.27 -0.99 13.76
CA ALA A 149 -21.13 0.17 13.99
C ALA A 149 -22.49 -0.19 14.63
N GLU A 150 -22.95 -1.43 14.49
CA GLU A 150 -24.20 -1.89 15.13
C GLU A 150 -24.12 -1.92 16.67
N VAL A 151 -22.89 -2.06 17.21
CA VAL A 151 -22.67 -2.26 18.67
C VAL A 151 -21.72 -1.26 19.29
N ARG A 152 -21.03 -0.44 18.51
CA ARG A 152 -20.06 0.54 18.97
C ARG A 152 -20.15 1.85 18.19
N ASP A 153 -20.05 3.00 18.89
CA ASP A 153 -19.88 4.29 18.22
C ASP A 153 -18.50 4.34 17.54
N LEU A 154 -18.48 4.47 16.22
CA LEU A 154 -17.24 4.54 15.43
C LEU A 154 -16.40 5.79 15.75
N LYS A 155 -16.93 6.80 16.46
CA LYS A 155 -16.13 7.91 16.94
C LYS A 155 -15.03 7.50 17.92
N ASP A 156 -15.18 6.35 18.56
CA ASP A 156 -14.24 5.79 19.54
C ASP A 156 -13.26 4.78 18.90
N LEU A 157 -13.36 4.58 17.58
CA LEU A 157 -12.51 3.67 16.82
C LEU A 157 -11.93 4.39 15.60
N LEU A 158 -10.61 4.51 15.53
CA LEU A 158 -9.93 5.00 14.33
C LEU A 158 -9.83 3.85 13.33
N VAL A 159 -10.39 4.04 12.13
CA VAL A 159 -10.35 3.05 11.04
C VAL A 159 -9.38 3.51 9.95
N ILE A 160 -8.35 2.71 9.70
CA ILE A 160 -7.35 2.98 8.66
C ILE A 160 -7.39 1.86 7.62
N TYR A 161 -7.63 2.23 6.38
CA TYR A 161 -7.52 1.33 5.24
C TYR A 161 -6.24 1.60 4.46
N CYS A 162 -5.51 0.54 4.13
CA CYS A 162 -4.36 0.64 3.25
C CYS A 162 -4.63 -0.14 1.97
N THR A 163 -4.04 0.29 0.87
CA THR A 163 -4.05 -0.39 -0.44
C THR A 163 -5.45 -0.90 -0.81
N PRO A 164 -6.44 -0.02 -1.03
CA PRO A 164 -7.80 -0.43 -1.35
C PRO A 164 -7.86 -1.22 -2.66
N GLN A 165 -8.54 -2.37 -2.62
CA GLN A 165 -8.69 -3.28 -3.76
C GLN A 165 -10.05 -3.16 -4.46
N GLU A 166 -10.87 -2.22 -4.06
CA GLU A 166 -12.12 -1.85 -4.69
C GLU A 166 -12.06 -0.42 -5.20
N ASN A 167 -13.15 0.07 -5.79
CA ASN A 167 -13.23 1.46 -6.20
C ASN A 167 -12.97 2.38 -4.99
N PRO A 168 -11.94 3.24 -5.03
CA PRO A 168 -11.58 4.08 -3.89
C PRO A 168 -12.74 4.90 -3.34
N THR A 169 -13.65 5.40 -4.18
CA THR A 169 -14.80 6.20 -3.74
C THR A 169 -15.79 5.41 -2.89
N ASP A 170 -15.84 4.11 -3.06
CA ASP A 170 -16.79 3.24 -2.35
C ASP A 170 -16.13 2.67 -1.08
N ILE A 171 -14.91 2.15 -1.21
CA ILE A 171 -14.21 1.50 -0.09
C ILE A 171 -13.85 2.48 1.01
N THR A 172 -13.51 3.73 0.67
CA THR A 172 -13.08 4.75 1.64
C THR A 172 -14.21 5.30 2.52
N THR A 173 -15.46 4.94 2.25
CA THR A 173 -16.63 5.48 2.97
C THR A 173 -16.70 5.09 4.45
N ARG A 174 -15.95 4.08 4.87
CA ARG A 174 -15.91 3.58 6.26
C ARG A 174 -14.56 3.82 6.94
N ALA A 175 -13.58 4.34 6.23
CA ALA A 175 -12.28 4.66 6.80
C ALA A 175 -12.19 6.13 7.23
N ASP A 176 -11.55 6.39 8.37
CA ASP A 176 -11.15 7.74 8.77
C ASP A 176 -9.93 8.20 7.95
N ILE A 177 -9.06 7.25 7.60
CA ILE A 177 -7.85 7.48 6.81
C ILE A 177 -7.70 6.34 5.79
N THR A 178 -7.40 6.71 4.55
CA THR A 178 -7.02 5.74 3.50
C THR A 178 -5.61 6.05 3.02
N ILE A 179 -4.76 5.03 2.99
CA ILE A 179 -3.37 5.11 2.54
C ILE A 179 -3.19 4.23 1.32
N SER A 180 -2.70 4.81 0.24
CA SER A 180 -2.33 4.07 -0.97
C SER A 180 -1.07 4.65 -1.58
N VAL A 181 -0.31 3.81 -2.26
CA VAL A 181 0.75 4.27 -3.16
C VAL A 181 0.12 4.84 -4.44
N ASP A 182 0.87 5.64 -5.20
CA ASP A 182 0.45 6.02 -6.54
C ASP A 182 0.56 4.80 -7.48
N GLU A 183 -0.48 3.96 -7.39
CA GLU A 183 -0.54 2.69 -8.12
C GLU A 183 -0.48 2.88 -9.63
N VAL A 184 -1.09 3.94 -10.15
CA VAL A 184 -1.10 4.25 -11.59
C VAL A 184 0.23 4.85 -12.03
N GLY A 185 0.74 5.84 -11.30
CA GLY A 185 1.97 6.55 -11.65
C GLY A 185 3.22 5.67 -11.59
N LYS A 186 3.27 4.69 -10.67
CA LYS A 186 4.41 3.76 -10.58
C LYS A 186 4.67 3.00 -11.88
N GLY A 187 3.65 2.79 -12.73
CA GLY A 187 3.82 2.10 -14.02
C GLY A 187 4.81 2.80 -14.95
N THR A 188 4.80 4.13 -14.97
CA THR A 188 5.77 4.92 -15.74
C THR A 188 7.19 4.70 -15.21
N TYR A 189 7.39 4.80 -13.88
CA TYR A 189 8.70 4.61 -13.25
C TYR A 189 9.27 3.21 -13.47
N MET A 190 8.43 2.17 -13.45
CA MET A 190 8.89 0.80 -13.70
C MET A 190 9.42 0.63 -15.11
N ALA A 191 8.74 1.17 -16.12
CA ALA A 191 9.20 1.09 -17.50
C ALA A 191 10.48 1.94 -17.73
N GLU A 192 10.57 3.13 -17.14
CA GLU A 192 11.78 3.95 -17.17
C GLU A 192 12.96 3.23 -16.50
N LYS A 193 12.72 2.57 -15.37
CA LYS A 193 13.74 1.79 -14.69
C LYS A 193 14.21 0.58 -15.50
N ALA A 194 13.29 -0.12 -16.14
CA ALA A 194 13.64 -1.21 -17.06
C ALA A 194 14.52 -0.70 -18.21
N ASN A 195 14.20 0.46 -18.78
CA ASN A 195 15.02 1.09 -19.81
C ASN A 195 16.42 1.46 -19.33
N GLU A 196 16.55 2.08 -18.15
CA GLU A 196 17.84 2.40 -17.52
C GLU A 196 18.70 1.16 -17.30
N MET A 197 18.08 0.02 -16.98
CA MET A 197 18.75 -1.27 -16.80
C MET A 197 19.08 -1.97 -18.14
N GLY A 198 18.71 -1.38 -19.26
CA GLY A 198 18.98 -1.90 -20.61
C GLY A 198 18.02 -3.00 -21.06
N CYS A 199 16.87 -3.15 -20.40
CA CYS A 199 15.89 -4.15 -20.79
C CYS A 199 15.29 -3.84 -22.18
N LYS A 200 15.04 -4.88 -22.96
CA LYS A 200 14.41 -4.83 -24.29
C LYS A 200 12.98 -5.32 -24.27
N THR A 201 12.62 -6.11 -23.27
CA THR A 201 11.29 -6.66 -23.09
C THR A 201 10.82 -6.41 -21.67
N PHE A 202 9.53 -6.14 -21.50
CA PHE A 202 8.87 -6.00 -20.21
C PHE A 202 7.70 -6.98 -20.15
N VAL A 203 7.77 -8.00 -19.31
CA VAL A 203 6.72 -8.99 -19.09
C VAL A 203 5.90 -8.62 -17.86
N HIS A 204 4.62 -8.38 -18.06
CA HIS A 204 3.65 -8.02 -17.03
C HIS A 204 2.74 -9.21 -16.74
N TYR A 205 2.88 -9.83 -15.56
CA TYR A 205 2.01 -10.90 -15.11
C TYR A 205 0.84 -10.35 -14.29
N SER A 206 -0.36 -10.70 -14.70
CA SER A 206 -1.60 -10.37 -13.98
C SER A 206 -2.69 -11.41 -14.23
N PHE A 207 -3.89 -11.15 -13.74
CA PHE A 207 -5.07 -12.00 -13.91
C PHE A 207 -6.35 -11.16 -13.99
N PRO A 208 -7.49 -11.71 -14.48
CA PRO A 208 -8.69 -10.93 -14.79
C PRO A 208 -9.22 -10.08 -13.62
N ARG A 209 -9.23 -10.60 -12.38
CA ARG A 209 -9.70 -9.84 -11.21
C ARG A 209 -8.86 -8.59 -10.96
N HIS A 210 -7.53 -8.68 -11.06
CA HIS A 210 -6.65 -7.51 -10.95
C HIS A 210 -6.85 -6.53 -12.12
N MET A 211 -7.03 -7.04 -13.33
CA MET A 211 -7.26 -6.18 -14.49
C MET A 211 -8.65 -5.55 -14.52
N ALA A 212 -9.57 -6.00 -13.66
CA ALA A 212 -10.85 -5.31 -13.42
C ALA A 212 -10.71 -4.13 -12.43
N GLN A 213 -9.61 -4.02 -11.68
CA GLN A 213 -9.35 -2.89 -10.79
C GLN A 213 -8.78 -1.71 -11.58
N VAL A 214 -9.43 -0.56 -11.49
CA VAL A 214 -9.10 0.64 -12.29
C VAL A 214 -7.64 1.07 -12.08
N THR A 215 -7.13 0.98 -10.84
CA THR A 215 -5.76 1.39 -10.50
C THR A 215 -4.71 0.44 -11.07
N LEU A 216 -4.92 -0.87 -10.96
CA LEU A 216 -3.99 -1.88 -11.49
C LEU A 216 -4.01 -1.92 -13.03
N ALA A 217 -5.20 -1.81 -13.64
CA ALA A 217 -5.32 -1.68 -15.08
C ALA A 217 -4.64 -0.40 -15.58
N GLY A 218 -4.83 0.72 -14.87
CA GLY A 218 -4.17 1.99 -15.17
C GLY A 218 -2.64 1.90 -15.06
N CYS A 219 -2.11 1.19 -14.07
CA CYS A 219 -0.68 0.90 -13.93
C CYS A 219 -0.16 0.14 -15.16
N ARG A 220 -0.81 -0.98 -15.53
CA ARG A 220 -0.49 -1.77 -16.72
C ARG A 220 -0.46 -0.90 -17.98
N ASP A 221 -1.48 -0.05 -18.16
CA ASP A 221 -1.58 0.82 -19.34
C ASP A 221 -0.46 1.86 -19.38
N LYS A 222 -0.03 2.39 -18.21
CA LYS A 222 1.12 3.28 -18.10
C LYS A 222 2.44 2.59 -18.43
N ILE A 223 2.64 1.34 -17.93
CA ILE A 223 3.81 0.53 -18.30
C ILE A 223 3.84 0.35 -19.81
N LYS A 224 2.74 -0.11 -20.40
CA LYS A 224 2.64 -0.39 -21.84
C LYS A 224 2.95 0.85 -22.68
N ALA A 225 2.29 1.98 -22.39
CA ALA A 225 2.50 3.23 -23.11
C ALA A 225 3.96 3.73 -23.02
N LYS A 226 4.56 3.64 -21.82
CA LYS A 226 5.95 4.06 -21.63
C LYS A 226 6.94 3.08 -22.29
N CYS A 227 6.69 1.78 -22.27
CA CYS A 227 7.49 0.80 -23.02
C CYS A 227 7.46 1.09 -24.52
N GLU A 228 6.29 1.41 -25.08
CA GLU A 228 6.14 1.79 -26.51
C GLU A 228 6.96 3.05 -26.83
N GLU A 229 6.90 4.09 -25.97
CA GLU A 229 7.69 5.32 -26.11
C GLU A 229 9.20 5.03 -26.10
N LEU A 230 9.65 4.11 -25.25
CA LEU A 230 11.06 3.75 -25.04
C LEU A 230 11.57 2.67 -25.99
N GLY A 231 10.71 2.09 -26.83
CA GLY A 231 11.06 1.01 -27.75
C GLY A 231 11.30 -0.35 -27.07
N ILE A 232 10.68 -0.55 -25.89
CA ILE A 232 10.69 -1.81 -25.16
C ILE A 232 9.48 -2.64 -25.57
N GLU A 233 9.67 -3.93 -25.91
CA GLU A 233 8.56 -4.84 -26.19
C GLU A 233 7.74 -5.09 -24.91
N PHE A 234 6.44 -4.77 -24.91
CA PHE A 234 5.54 -5.05 -23.78
C PHE A 234 4.79 -6.36 -23.99
N VAL A 235 4.88 -7.26 -23.03
CA VAL A 235 4.21 -8.57 -23.03
C VAL A 235 3.23 -8.64 -21.86
N ASP A 236 1.94 -8.77 -22.18
CA ASP A 236 0.87 -8.93 -21.19
C ASP A 236 0.61 -10.43 -21.00
N ALA A 237 1.03 -10.97 -19.86
CA ALA A 237 0.96 -12.40 -19.55
C ALA A 237 -0.11 -12.65 -18.48
N THR A 238 -1.02 -13.61 -18.76
CA THR A 238 -2.09 -13.99 -17.84
C THR A 238 -1.65 -15.16 -16.96
N ALA A 239 -1.60 -14.93 -15.65
CA ALA A 239 -1.38 -15.94 -14.63
C ALA A 239 -2.71 -16.37 -13.99
N PRO A 240 -2.78 -17.53 -13.32
CA PRO A 240 -3.92 -17.90 -12.49
C PRO A 240 -4.09 -16.96 -11.30
N ASP A 241 -5.34 -16.63 -10.94
CA ASP A 241 -5.65 -15.85 -9.74
C ASP A 241 -5.34 -16.68 -8.47
N PRO A 242 -4.53 -16.17 -7.51
CA PRO A 242 -4.26 -16.87 -6.26
C PRO A 242 -5.49 -17.15 -5.39
N THR A 243 -6.59 -16.42 -5.61
CA THR A 243 -7.89 -16.66 -4.95
C THR A 243 -8.88 -17.46 -5.82
N GLY A 244 -8.43 -17.92 -6.98
CA GLY A 244 -9.25 -18.72 -7.91
C GLY A 244 -9.15 -20.23 -7.65
N ASP A 245 -9.66 -21.03 -8.57
CA ASP A 245 -9.78 -22.51 -8.44
C ASP A 245 -8.44 -23.21 -8.23
N SER A 246 -7.37 -22.75 -8.88
CA SER A 246 -6.02 -23.31 -8.70
C SER A 246 -5.33 -22.86 -7.42
N GLY A 247 -5.89 -21.86 -6.76
CA GLY A 247 -5.41 -21.32 -5.50
C GLY A 247 -4.01 -20.70 -5.59
N LEU A 248 -3.48 -20.38 -4.42
CA LEU A 248 -2.15 -19.81 -4.23
C LEU A 248 -1.05 -20.67 -4.86
N SER A 249 -1.07 -21.98 -4.60
CA SER A 249 -0.06 -22.92 -5.12
C SER A 249 -0.06 -23.01 -6.64
N GLY A 250 -1.24 -23.00 -7.28
CA GLY A 250 -1.33 -23.03 -8.73
C GLY A 250 -0.78 -21.77 -9.38
N SER A 251 -1.03 -20.61 -8.79
CA SER A 251 -0.48 -19.34 -9.24
C SER A 251 1.06 -19.31 -9.13
N GLN A 252 1.60 -19.77 -8.01
CA GLN A 252 3.05 -19.85 -7.77
C GLN A 252 3.74 -20.83 -8.73
N GLN A 253 3.15 -22.02 -8.93
CA GLN A 253 3.67 -23.02 -9.83
C GLN A 253 3.68 -22.52 -11.28
N PHE A 254 2.62 -21.82 -11.71
CA PHE A 254 2.57 -21.22 -13.05
C PHE A 254 3.76 -20.27 -13.29
N ILE A 255 4.07 -19.38 -12.35
CA ILE A 255 5.20 -18.44 -12.45
C ILE A 255 6.53 -19.21 -12.58
N LEU A 256 6.74 -20.26 -11.74
CA LEU A 256 7.95 -21.08 -11.80
C LEU A 256 8.13 -21.79 -13.14
N GLU A 257 7.06 -22.13 -13.83
CA GLU A 257 7.08 -22.83 -15.11
C GLU A 257 7.11 -21.90 -16.32
N ASP A 258 6.50 -20.71 -16.23
CA ASP A 258 6.34 -19.81 -17.36
C ASP A 258 7.51 -18.85 -17.52
N VAL A 259 8.08 -18.34 -16.41
CA VAL A 259 9.22 -17.41 -16.46
C VAL A 259 10.41 -17.97 -17.23
N PRO A 260 10.85 -19.24 -17.05
CA PRO A 260 11.92 -19.80 -17.86
C PRO A 260 11.63 -19.77 -19.37
N LYS A 261 10.39 -20.03 -19.78
CA LYS A 261 9.96 -19.95 -21.19
C LYS A 261 10.03 -18.53 -21.73
N MET A 262 9.66 -17.54 -20.90
CA MET A 262 9.78 -16.12 -21.26
C MET A 262 11.24 -15.70 -21.39
N VAL A 263 12.12 -16.15 -20.48
CA VAL A 263 13.57 -15.89 -20.56
C VAL A 263 14.18 -16.56 -21.80
N GLU A 264 13.80 -17.79 -22.12
CA GLU A 264 14.22 -18.49 -23.34
C GLU A 264 13.80 -17.72 -24.60
N LYS A 265 12.56 -17.21 -24.61
CA LYS A 265 12.00 -16.50 -25.77
C LYS A 265 12.55 -15.10 -25.98
N TYR A 266 12.70 -14.33 -24.91
CA TYR A 266 13.00 -12.89 -24.96
C TYR A 266 14.43 -12.55 -24.51
N GLY A 267 15.15 -13.51 -23.95
CA GLY A 267 16.52 -13.33 -23.48
C GLY A 267 16.63 -12.68 -22.09
N LYS A 268 17.87 -12.47 -21.68
CA LYS A 268 18.21 -11.96 -20.34
C LYS A 268 17.92 -10.46 -20.14
N GLU A 269 17.72 -9.72 -21.21
CA GLU A 269 17.38 -8.29 -21.16
C GLU A 269 15.85 -8.10 -21.00
N THR A 270 15.22 -8.93 -20.16
CA THR A 270 13.78 -8.94 -19.88
C THR A 270 13.52 -8.49 -18.45
N ALA A 271 12.70 -7.44 -18.30
CA ALA A 271 12.12 -7.03 -17.03
C ALA A 271 10.83 -7.83 -16.77
N PHE A 272 10.60 -8.20 -15.52
CA PHE A 272 9.42 -8.91 -15.09
C PHE A 272 8.71 -8.17 -13.94
N PHE A 273 7.40 -8.14 -14.00
CA PHE A 273 6.56 -7.61 -12.94
C PHE A 273 5.33 -8.49 -12.71
N THR A 274 4.95 -8.67 -11.46
CA THR A 274 3.70 -9.34 -11.08
C THR A 274 2.81 -8.39 -10.31
N THR A 275 1.51 -8.40 -10.58
CA THR A 275 0.54 -7.55 -9.86
C THR A 275 0.14 -8.10 -8.49
N ASN A 276 0.62 -9.30 -8.11
CA ASN A 276 0.29 -9.93 -6.82
C ASN A 276 1.55 -10.36 -6.07
N CYS A 277 1.63 -10.02 -4.79
CA CYS A 277 2.79 -10.30 -3.93
C CYS A 277 3.09 -11.80 -3.78
N ALA A 278 2.06 -12.66 -3.80
CA ALA A 278 2.24 -14.11 -3.72
C ALA A 278 3.08 -14.71 -4.86
N MET A 279 3.16 -14.01 -6.00
CA MET A 279 3.95 -14.41 -7.16
C MET A 279 5.38 -13.85 -7.15
N GLN A 280 5.74 -12.93 -6.26
CA GLN A 280 7.06 -12.27 -6.27
C GLN A 280 8.20 -13.24 -5.97
N VAL A 281 8.09 -14.02 -4.89
CA VAL A 281 9.14 -14.97 -4.51
C VAL A 281 9.37 -16.03 -5.59
N PRO A 282 8.33 -16.70 -6.13
CA PRO A 282 8.50 -17.61 -7.26
C PRO A 282 9.07 -16.93 -8.50
N LEU A 283 8.69 -15.67 -8.79
CA LEU A 283 9.26 -14.91 -9.90
C LEU A 283 10.77 -14.71 -9.75
N ILE A 284 11.20 -14.17 -8.59
CA ILE A 284 12.61 -13.93 -8.30
C ILE A 284 13.41 -15.23 -8.42
N LYS A 285 12.88 -16.32 -7.86
CA LYS A 285 13.51 -17.65 -7.91
C LYS A 285 13.62 -18.15 -9.36
N ALA A 286 12.56 -18.05 -10.14
CA ALA A 286 12.55 -18.52 -11.52
C ALA A 286 13.49 -17.70 -12.41
N VAL A 287 13.52 -16.38 -12.26
CA VAL A 287 14.46 -15.51 -12.98
C VAL A 287 15.90 -15.87 -12.64
N TYR A 288 16.22 -15.98 -11.33
CA TYR A 288 17.55 -16.34 -10.87
C TYR A 288 18.03 -17.67 -11.46
N LEU A 289 17.20 -18.71 -11.38
CA LEU A 289 17.54 -20.04 -11.93
C LEU A 289 17.68 -20.02 -13.45
N SER A 290 16.88 -19.25 -14.17
CA SER A 290 16.95 -19.13 -15.63
C SER A 290 18.21 -18.42 -16.09
N LEU A 291 18.70 -17.43 -15.34
CA LEU A 291 19.92 -16.69 -15.66
C LEU A 291 21.19 -17.52 -15.46
N ILE A 292 21.20 -18.47 -14.53
CA ILE A 292 22.35 -19.37 -14.33
C ILE A 292 22.56 -20.28 -15.55
N HIS A 293 21.50 -20.64 -16.26
CA HIS A 293 21.57 -21.50 -17.44
C HIS A 293 21.90 -20.76 -18.76
N ILE A 294 21.84 -19.43 -18.77
CA ILE A 294 22.13 -18.60 -19.94
C ILE A 294 23.61 -18.12 -19.94
N SER A 295 24.32 -18.28 -18.85
CA SER A 295 25.71 -17.82 -18.68
C SER A 295 26.77 -18.84 -19.16
N GLU A 296 26.39 -20.00 -19.69
CA GLU A 296 27.22 -20.96 -20.40
C GLU A 296 26.99 -20.84 -21.92
#